data_ef5add8f01a7328705d762de80ca56ba
#
_entry.id   ef5add8f01a7328705d762de80ca56ba
#
_cell.length_a   1.000
_cell.length_b   1.000
_cell.length_c   1.000
_cell.angle_alpha   90.00
_cell.angle_beta   90.00
_cell.angle_gamma   90.00
#
_symmetry.space_group_name_H-M   'P 1'
#
loop_
_entity.id
_entity.type
_entity.pdbx_description
1 polymer ?
#
loop_
_entity_poly.entity_id
_entity_poly.type
_entity_poly.pdbx_seq_one_letter_code
_entity_poly.pdbx_strand_id
1 'polypeptide(L)'
;MVEALCRGGEEHLAERCLEFSASFKRELRALGLPPEQAEAAGFPSSAQLASSKPAALEDTVSRGLKAAMAALEAARSAGGRGAIERAIAALPLRDLGLERVAESLGMTPQRLSRLFKELFGLRFVEYSTSLRIEAANAALAQEAVTVDELCRRLGWTDAAHFTKVFKQWTGLTPRVYARSMRGFPSGKGL
;
A
#
# COMPACT_ATOMS: atom_id res chain seq x y z
N MET A 1 31.51 -6.38 -9.41
CA MET A 1 31.26 -4.97 -9.75
C MET A 1 32.31 -4.04 -9.17
N VAL A 2 32.66 -4.15 -7.89
CA VAL A 2 33.74 -3.37 -7.25
C VAL A 2 35.13 -3.68 -7.87
N GLU A 3 35.43 -4.95 -8.19
CA GLU A 3 36.68 -5.34 -8.90
C GLU A 3 36.83 -4.70 -10.29
N ALA A 4 35.72 -4.41 -10.98
CA ALA A 4 35.75 -3.73 -12.28
C ALA A 4 36.07 -2.23 -12.12
N LEU A 5 35.72 -1.61 -11.00
CA LEU A 5 36.02 -0.22 -10.68
C LEU A 5 37.50 -0.02 -10.31
N CYS A 6 38.17 -1.04 -9.73
CA CYS A 6 39.56 -0.97 -9.29
C CYS A 6 40.60 -1.22 -10.38
N ARG A 7 40.22 -1.65 -11.59
CA ARG A 7 41.17 -2.00 -12.68
C ARG A 7 41.88 -0.83 -13.36
N GLY A 8 41.68 0.41 -12.95
CA GLY A 8 42.18 1.60 -13.68
C GLY A 8 43.13 2.51 -12.93
N GLY A 9 43.72 2.08 -11.79
CA GLY A 9 44.58 2.91 -10.96
C GLY A 9 43.81 3.92 -10.10
N GLU A 10 44.43 4.36 -8.99
CA GLU A 10 43.76 5.22 -7.97
C GLU A 10 43.33 6.60 -8.51
N GLU A 11 44.02 7.12 -9.53
CA GLU A 11 43.76 8.45 -10.09
C GLU A 11 42.37 8.57 -10.82
N HIS A 12 41.85 7.46 -11.36
CA HIS A 12 40.58 7.46 -12.10
C HIS A 12 39.41 6.86 -11.30
N LEU A 13 39.67 6.41 -10.08
CA LEU A 13 38.65 5.72 -9.27
C LEU A 13 37.50 6.67 -8.90
N ALA A 14 37.79 7.89 -8.50
CA ALA A 14 36.81 8.89 -8.11
C ALA A 14 35.90 9.29 -9.30
N GLU A 15 36.48 9.45 -10.49
CA GLU A 15 35.74 9.80 -11.72
C GLU A 15 34.79 8.67 -12.12
N ARG A 16 35.21 7.43 -12.10
CA ARG A 16 34.39 6.24 -12.39
C ARG A 16 33.28 6.03 -11.35
N CYS A 17 33.57 6.33 -10.08
CA CYS A 17 32.52 6.30 -9.04
C CYS A 17 31.48 7.39 -9.24
N LEU A 18 31.84 8.57 -9.71
CA LEU A 18 30.92 9.64 -10.06
C LEU A 18 30.03 9.26 -11.24
N GLU A 19 30.57 8.72 -12.31
CA GLU A 19 29.82 8.25 -13.47
C GLU A 19 28.84 7.14 -13.08
N PHE A 20 29.29 6.19 -12.25
CA PHE A 20 28.45 5.14 -11.73
C PHE A 20 27.30 5.70 -10.86
N SER A 21 27.60 6.64 -9.95
CA SER A 21 26.60 7.29 -9.10
C SER A 21 25.56 8.02 -9.94
N ALA A 22 25.97 8.79 -10.94
CA ALA A 22 25.06 9.51 -11.83
C ALA A 22 24.18 8.56 -12.67
N SER A 23 24.79 7.49 -13.22
CA SER A 23 24.07 6.47 -13.97
C SER A 23 23.07 5.73 -13.09
N PHE A 24 23.47 5.34 -11.90
CA PHE A 24 22.62 4.64 -10.93
C PHE A 24 21.41 5.48 -10.50
N LYS A 25 21.61 6.75 -10.16
CA LYS A 25 20.52 7.68 -9.83
C LYS A 25 19.55 7.87 -11.00
N ARG A 26 20.04 7.90 -12.22
CA ARG A 26 19.21 7.97 -13.44
C ARG A 26 18.35 6.72 -13.58
N GLU A 27 18.91 5.53 -13.36
CA GLU A 27 18.17 4.27 -13.38
C GLU A 27 17.10 4.19 -12.28
N LEU A 28 17.41 4.64 -11.06
CA LEU A 28 16.43 4.71 -9.96
C LEU A 28 15.24 5.60 -10.32
N ARG A 29 15.47 6.74 -10.99
CA ARG A 29 14.39 7.62 -11.49
C ARG A 29 13.59 6.95 -12.59
N ALA A 30 14.23 6.24 -13.51
CA ALA A 30 13.55 5.48 -14.56
C ALA A 30 12.66 4.35 -13.99
N LEU A 31 13.04 3.79 -12.84
CA LEU A 31 12.24 2.82 -12.07
C LEU A 31 11.12 3.45 -11.22
N GLY A 32 10.94 4.77 -11.29
CA GLY A 32 9.85 5.50 -10.64
C GLY A 32 10.16 6.07 -9.26
N LEU A 33 11.44 6.11 -8.84
CA LEU A 33 11.81 6.78 -7.59
C LEU A 33 11.71 8.30 -7.78
N PRO A 34 11.04 9.05 -6.87
CA PRO A 34 11.03 10.51 -6.91
C PRO A 34 12.46 11.09 -6.86
N PRO A 35 12.74 12.21 -7.56
CA PRO A 35 14.08 12.81 -7.63
C PRO A 35 14.72 13.02 -6.26
N GLU A 36 13.96 13.54 -5.30
CA GLU A 36 14.43 13.78 -3.93
C GLU A 36 14.85 12.48 -3.21
N GLN A 37 14.12 11.39 -3.40
CA GLN A 37 14.45 10.09 -2.82
C GLN A 37 15.62 9.42 -3.55
N ALA A 38 15.75 9.61 -4.86
CA ALA A 38 16.88 9.14 -5.62
C ALA A 38 18.19 9.87 -5.23
N GLU A 39 18.12 11.15 -4.90
CA GLU A 39 19.26 11.91 -4.34
C GLU A 39 19.58 11.49 -2.91
N ALA A 40 18.55 11.28 -2.07
CA ALA A 40 18.70 10.84 -0.68
C ALA A 40 19.06 9.36 -0.52
N ALA A 41 19.12 8.58 -1.61
CA ALA A 41 19.38 7.13 -1.60
C ALA A 41 20.77 6.73 -1.10
N GLY A 42 21.41 7.60 -0.30
CA GLY A 42 22.61 7.29 0.49
C GLY A 42 23.87 6.99 -0.31
N PHE A 43 23.86 7.26 -1.62
CA PHE A 43 25.06 7.08 -2.43
C PHE A 43 26.09 8.17 -2.05
N PRO A 44 27.34 7.80 -1.74
CA PRO A 44 28.33 8.77 -1.26
C PRO A 44 28.52 9.91 -2.25
N SER A 45 28.66 11.12 -1.73
CA SER A 45 28.99 12.29 -2.54
C SER A 45 30.38 12.16 -3.15
N SER A 46 30.65 12.93 -4.22
CA SER A 46 31.96 12.98 -4.85
C SER A 46 33.12 13.25 -3.86
N ALA A 47 32.86 14.14 -2.89
CA ALA A 47 33.84 14.46 -1.85
C ALA A 47 34.10 13.29 -0.89
N GLN A 48 33.08 12.52 -0.55
CA GLN A 48 33.23 11.31 0.28
C GLN A 48 33.97 10.19 -0.46
N LEU A 49 33.73 10.02 -1.77
CA LEU A 49 34.40 9.05 -2.61
C LEU A 49 35.88 9.41 -2.80
N ALA A 50 36.20 10.69 -3.04
CA ALA A 50 37.57 11.17 -3.24
C ALA A 50 38.46 11.08 -1.97
N SER A 51 37.82 11.14 -0.76
CA SER A 51 38.55 11.09 0.51
C SER A 51 38.62 9.69 1.13
N SER A 52 38.00 8.68 0.54
CA SER A 52 37.89 7.33 1.11
C SER A 52 39.06 6.44 0.65
N LYS A 53 39.63 5.70 1.60
CA LYS A 53 40.62 4.64 1.28
C LYS A 53 39.90 3.50 0.51
N PRO A 54 40.63 2.76 -0.38
CA PRO A 54 40.03 1.69 -1.19
C PRO A 54 39.18 0.67 -0.41
N ALA A 55 39.65 0.26 0.78
CA ALA A 55 38.90 -0.67 1.64
C ALA A 55 37.59 -0.08 2.23
N ALA A 56 37.52 1.24 2.42
CA ALA A 56 36.31 1.91 2.91
C ALA A 56 35.30 2.20 1.78
N LEU A 57 35.74 2.23 0.53
CA LEU A 57 34.91 2.43 -0.65
C LEU A 57 33.95 1.28 -0.86
N GLU A 58 34.36 0.03 -0.67
CA GLU A 58 33.53 -1.16 -0.83
C GLU A 58 32.33 -1.14 0.16
N ASP A 59 32.61 -0.85 1.43
CA ASP A 59 31.58 -0.73 2.46
C ASP A 59 30.63 0.45 2.20
N THR A 60 31.16 1.58 1.75
CA THR A 60 30.40 2.78 1.43
C THR A 60 29.47 2.58 0.22
N VAL A 61 29.97 1.92 -0.83
CA VAL A 61 29.16 1.57 -2.02
C VAL A 61 28.11 0.53 -1.66
N SER A 62 28.46 -0.49 -0.87
CA SER A 62 27.52 -1.52 -0.42
C SER A 62 26.40 -0.95 0.43
N ARG A 63 26.70 -0.03 1.35
CA ARG A 63 25.68 0.68 2.14
C ARG A 63 24.76 1.53 1.27
N GLY A 64 25.33 2.30 0.34
CA GLY A 64 24.56 3.12 -0.60
C GLY A 64 23.61 2.28 -1.46
N LEU A 65 24.10 1.14 -1.97
CA LEU A 65 23.29 0.22 -2.76
C LEU A 65 22.15 -0.39 -1.95
N LYS A 66 22.41 -0.85 -0.72
CA LYS A 66 21.37 -1.37 0.19
C LYS A 66 20.32 -0.32 0.52
N ALA A 67 20.72 0.92 0.81
CA ALA A 67 19.82 2.03 1.07
C ALA A 67 18.92 2.36 -0.15
N ALA A 68 19.51 2.39 -1.34
CA ALA A 68 18.77 2.62 -2.58
C ALA A 68 17.78 1.49 -2.91
N MET A 69 18.14 0.23 -2.68
CA MET A 69 17.24 -0.90 -2.84
C MET A 69 16.06 -0.82 -1.86
N ALA A 70 16.33 -0.51 -0.60
CA ALA A 70 15.28 -0.33 0.41
C ALA A 70 14.34 0.84 0.06
N ALA A 71 14.87 1.96 -0.43
CA ALA A 71 14.06 3.10 -0.89
C ALA A 71 13.18 2.74 -2.10
N LEU A 72 13.70 1.96 -3.05
CA LEU A 72 12.95 1.49 -4.21
C LEU A 72 11.83 0.52 -3.82
N GLU A 73 12.08 -0.39 -2.89
CA GLU A 73 11.06 -1.30 -2.35
C GLU A 73 9.97 -0.52 -1.61
N ALA A 74 10.35 0.47 -0.79
CA ALA A 74 9.40 1.34 -0.10
C ALA A 74 8.54 2.14 -1.09
N ALA A 75 9.14 2.72 -2.15
CA ALA A 75 8.41 3.46 -3.18
C ALA A 75 7.46 2.54 -3.99
N ARG A 76 7.89 1.34 -4.34
CA ARG A 76 7.04 0.33 -4.99
C ARG A 76 5.87 -0.08 -4.11
N SER A 77 6.12 -0.31 -2.82
CA SER A 77 5.09 -0.66 -1.85
C SER A 77 4.08 0.47 -1.66
N ALA A 78 4.54 1.71 -1.49
CA ALA A 78 3.69 2.89 -1.38
C ALA A 78 2.86 3.13 -2.65
N GLY A 79 3.48 3.03 -3.84
CA GLY A 79 2.79 3.13 -5.13
C GLY A 79 1.77 2.01 -5.32
N GLY A 80 2.12 0.79 -4.97
CA GLY A 80 1.24 -0.38 -5.04
C GLY A 80 0.04 -0.27 -4.11
N ARG A 81 0.25 0.16 -2.86
CA ARG A 81 -0.83 0.39 -1.90
C ARG A 81 -1.80 1.46 -2.38
N GLY A 82 -1.31 2.62 -2.79
CA GLY A 82 -2.15 3.71 -3.29
C GLY A 82 -2.91 3.35 -4.57
N ALA A 83 -2.32 2.54 -5.45
CA ALA A 83 -3.02 2.04 -6.64
C ALA A 83 -4.20 1.12 -6.26
N ILE A 84 -3.99 0.21 -5.30
CA ILE A 84 -5.04 -0.69 -4.80
C ILE A 84 -6.16 0.11 -4.11
N GLU A 85 -5.81 1.08 -3.26
CA GLU A 85 -6.80 1.95 -2.58
C GLU A 85 -7.65 2.73 -3.58
N ARG A 86 -7.05 3.29 -4.63
CA ARG A 86 -7.79 3.97 -5.71
C ARG A 86 -8.69 3.02 -6.50
N ALA A 87 -8.22 1.81 -6.81
CA ALA A 87 -9.01 0.79 -7.49
C ALA A 87 -10.22 0.35 -6.66
N ILE A 88 -10.06 0.20 -5.35
CA ILE A 88 -11.14 -0.11 -4.42
C ILE A 88 -12.14 1.05 -4.35
N ALA A 89 -11.67 2.29 -4.21
CA ALA A 89 -12.54 3.47 -4.10
C ALA A 89 -13.34 3.76 -5.39
N ALA A 90 -12.86 3.31 -6.55
CA ALA A 90 -13.54 3.45 -7.83
C ALA A 90 -14.72 2.47 -8.02
N LEU A 91 -14.82 1.42 -7.20
CA LEU A 91 -15.85 0.40 -7.33
C LEU A 91 -16.96 0.60 -6.29
N PRO A 92 -18.25 0.43 -6.69
CA PRO A 92 -19.33 0.38 -5.71
C PRO A 92 -19.18 -0.85 -4.82
N LEU A 93 -19.54 -0.75 -3.53
CA LEU A 93 -19.36 -1.83 -2.54
C LEU A 93 -20.01 -3.15 -2.95
N ARG A 94 -21.13 -3.11 -3.67
CA ARG A 94 -21.82 -4.31 -4.16
C ARG A 94 -20.96 -5.10 -5.14
N ASP A 95 -20.11 -4.41 -5.91
CA ASP A 95 -19.26 -4.97 -6.96
C ASP A 95 -17.80 -5.15 -6.48
N LEU A 96 -17.52 -4.80 -5.22
CA LEU A 96 -16.19 -4.86 -4.65
C LEU A 96 -15.77 -6.31 -4.41
N GLY A 97 -15.06 -6.89 -5.37
CA GLY A 97 -14.51 -8.24 -5.34
C GLY A 97 -13.04 -8.24 -5.70
N LEU A 98 -12.32 -9.28 -5.25
CA LEU A 98 -10.89 -9.44 -5.51
C LEU A 98 -10.60 -9.47 -7.02
N GLU A 99 -11.44 -10.16 -7.79
CA GLU A 99 -11.34 -10.34 -9.23
C GLU A 99 -11.47 -8.99 -9.96
N ARG A 100 -12.45 -8.17 -9.58
CA ARG A 100 -12.69 -6.86 -10.18
C ARG A 100 -11.54 -5.89 -9.91
N VAL A 101 -11.04 -5.86 -8.69
CA VAL A 101 -9.87 -5.03 -8.34
C VAL A 101 -8.62 -5.50 -9.06
N ALA A 102 -8.40 -6.82 -9.16
CA ALA A 102 -7.27 -7.38 -9.89
C ALA A 102 -7.33 -7.03 -11.39
N GLU A 103 -8.51 -7.14 -12.01
CA GLU A 103 -8.76 -6.77 -13.39
C GLU A 103 -8.45 -5.29 -13.65
N SER A 104 -8.93 -4.38 -12.79
CA SER A 104 -8.67 -2.94 -12.90
C SER A 104 -7.18 -2.57 -12.78
N LEU A 105 -6.40 -3.40 -12.12
CA LEU A 105 -4.94 -3.24 -11.94
C LEU A 105 -4.10 -4.04 -12.94
N GLY A 106 -4.74 -4.75 -13.88
CA GLY A 106 -4.04 -5.57 -14.88
C GLY A 106 -3.25 -6.74 -14.27
N MET A 107 -3.73 -7.31 -13.16
CA MET A 107 -3.05 -8.42 -12.49
C MET A 107 -3.99 -9.60 -12.21
N THR A 108 -3.40 -10.76 -11.90
CA THR A 108 -4.20 -11.93 -11.51
C THR A 108 -4.73 -11.80 -10.08
N PRO A 109 -5.91 -12.38 -9.75
CA PRO A 109 -6.44 -12.37 -8.38
C PRO A 109 -5.48 -12.95 -7.35
N GLN A 110 -4.73 -14.00 -7.70
CA GLN A 110 -3.74 -14.63 -6.82
C GLN A 110 -2.59 -13.67 -6.49
N ARG A 111 -2.11 -12.92 -7.48
CA ARG A 111 -1.07 -11.91 -7.28
C ARG A 111 -1.58 -10.78 -6.40
N LEU A 112 -2.79 -10.25 -6.67
CA LEU A 112 -3.40 -9.22 -5.84
C LEU A 112 -3.62 -9.71 -4.41
N SER A 113 -4.12 -10.92 -4.19
CA SER A 113 -4.36 -11.47 -2.85
C SER A 113 -3.08 -11.51 -2.00
N ARG A 114 -1.95 -11.93 -2.60
CA ARG A 114 -0.64 -11.95 -1.93
C ARG A 114 -0.16 -10.54 -1.62
N LEU A 115 -0.14 -9.67 -2.63
CA LEU A 115 0.30 -8.28 -2.50
C LEU A 115 -0.56 -7.51 -1.49
N PHE A 116 -1.87 -7.74 -1.49
CA PHE A 116 -2.79 -7.11 -0.55
C PHE A 116 -2.45 -7.48 0.90
N LYS A 117 -2.23 -8.78 1.17
CA LYS A 117 -1.84 -9.24 2.50
C LYS A 117 -0.48 -8.66 2.95
N GLU A 118 0.48 -8.54 2.03
CA GLU A 118 1.79 -7.94 2.30
C GLU A 118 1.68 -6.45 2.65
N LEU A 119 0.87 -5.68 1.90
CA LEU A 119 0.77 -4.23 2.04
C LEU A 119 -0.20 -3.77 3.14
N PHE A 120 -1.27 -4.53 3.39
CA PHE A 120 -2.35 -4.15 4.33
C PHE A 120 -2.33 -4.98 5.62
N GLY A 121 -1.57 -6.06 5.70
CA GLY A 121 -1.47 -6.93 6.86
C GLY A 121 -2.66 -7.86 7.09
N LEU A 122 -3.71 -7.78 6.23
CA LEU A 122 -4.93 -8.57 6.33
C LEU A 122 -5.39 -9.05 4.94
N ARG A 123 -6.30 -10.01 4.89
CA ARG A 123 -6.82 -10.52 3.61
C ARG A 123 -7.83 -9.55 3.00
N PHE A 124 -7.88 -9.50 1.66
CA PHE A 124 -8.82 -8.65 0.92
C PHE A 124 -10.28 -8.88 1.33
N VAL A 125 -10.68 -10.13 1.59
CA VAL A 125 -12.05 -10.44 2.01
C VAL A 125 -12.38 -9.82 3.38
N GLU A 126 -11.44 -9.78 4.30
CA GLU A 126 -11.61 -9.15 5.62
C GLU A 126 -11.75 -7.62 5.47
N TYR A 127 -10.91 -7.02 4.63
CA TYR A 127 -10.97 -5.59 4.33
C TYR A 127 -12.27 -5.19 3.63
N SER A 128 -12.67 -5.90 2.56
CA SER A 128 -13.93 -5.62 1.85
C SER A 128 -15.17 -5.83 2.73
N THR A 129 -15.11 -6.79 3.66
CA THR A 129 -16.17 -7.00 4.65
C THR A 129 -16.24 -5.84 5.63
N SER A 130 -15.11 -5.32 6.15
CA SER A 130 -15.12 -4.15 7.04
C SER A 130 -15.77 -2.94 6.39
N LEU A 131 -15.43 -2.64 5.14
CA LEU A 131 -16.04 -1.54 4.40
C LEU A 131 -17.57 -1.69 4.25
N ARG A 132 -18.04 -2.91 3.96
CA ARG A 132 -19.47 -3.20 3.88
C ARG A 132 -20.19 -3.08 5.22
N ILE A 133 -19.57 -3.51 6.31
CA ILE A 133 -20.12 -3.37 7.66
C ILE A 133 -20.16 -1.90 8.10
N GLU A 134 -19.13 -1.11 7.81
CA GLU A 134 -19.13 0.33 8.07
C GLU A 134 -20.26 1.05 7.33
N ALA A 135 -20.45 0.75 6.05
CA ALA A 135 -21.55 1.29 5.26
C ALA A 135 -22.92 0.84 5.78
N ALA A 136 -23.04 -0.42 6.24
CA ALA A 136 -24.28 -0.91 6.87
C ALA A 136 -24.57 -0.18 8.18
N ASN A 137 -23.55 0.04 9.03
CA ASN A 137 -23.69 0.81 10.27
C ASN A 137 -24.19 2.23 10.01
N ALA A 138 -23.60 2.93 9.04
CA ALA A 138 -24.00 4.27 8.65
C ALA A 138 -25.46 4.31 8.17
N ALA A 139 -25.84 3.38 7.28
CA ALA A 139 -27.21 3.31 6.75
C ALA A 139 -28.23 2.98 7.86
N LEU A 140 -27.96 2.02 8.73
CA LEU A 140 -28.83 1.63 9.83
C LEU A 140 -29.02 2.74 10.88
N ALA A 141 -28.01 3.59 11.07
CA ALA A 141 -28.08 4.73 11.98
C ALA A 141 -28.91 5.89 11.42
N GLN A 142 -28.81 6.14 10.12
CA GLN A 142 -29.34 7.34 9.46
C GLN A 142 -30.67 7.11 8.73
N GLU A 143 -30.88 5.90 8.20
CA GLU A 143 -32.00 5.57 7.32
C GLU A 143 -32.92 4.50 7.91
N ALA A 144 -34.20 4.54 7.53
CA ALA A 144 -35.16 3.46 7.76
C ALA A 144 -35.00 2.40 6.66
N VAL A 145 -33.88 1.68 6.66
CA VAL A 145 -33.51 0.68 5.64
C VAL A 145 -33.77 -0.74 6.15
N THR A 146 -34.26 -1.62 5.26
CA THR A 146 -34.43 -3.05 5.57
C THR A 146 -33.13 -3.82 5.37
N VAL A 147 -33.03 -4.99 6.01
CA VAL A 147 -31.85 -5.89 5.84
C VAL A 147 -31.71 -6.32 4.38
N ASP A 148 -32.82 -6.63 3.70
CA ASP A 148 -32.79 -7.04 2.28
C ASP A 148 -32.29 -5.92 1.37
N GLU A 149 -32.67 -4.69 1.66
CA GLU A 149 -32.18 -3.52 0.92
C GLU A 149 -30.69 -3.31 1.15
N LEU A 150 -30.20 -3.46 2.39
CA LEU A 150 -28.77 -3.41 2.70
C LEU A 150 -27.99 -4.50 1.98
N CYS A 151 -28.51 -5.72 1.95
CA CYS A 151 -27.87 -6.82 1.23
C CYS A 151 -27.70 -6.48 -0.26
N ARG A 152 -28.75 -5.95 -0.90
CA ARG A 152 -28.69 -5.55 -2.32
C ARG A 152 -27.69 -4.41 -2.57
N ARG A 153 -27.70 -3.38 -1.74
CA ARG A 153 -26.79 -2.21 -1.85
C ARG A 153 -25.33 -2.58 -1.62
N LEU A 154 -25.06 -3.53 -0.71
CA LEU A 154 -23.72 -3.87 -0.26
C LEU A 154 -23.15 -5.14 -0.90
N GLY A 155 -23.92 -5.81 -1.77
CA GLY A 155 -23.47 -7.00 -2.49
C GLY A 155 -23.46 -8.29 -1.65
N TRP A 156 -24.36 -8.39 -0.68
CA TRP A 156 -24.61 -9.63 0.03
C TRP A 156 -25.71 -10.43 -0.68
N THR A 157 -25.42 -11.69 -0.95
CA THR A 157 -26.38 -12.59 -1.65
C THR A 157 -27.40 -13.19 -0.71
N ASP A 158 -27.10 -13.25 0.60
CA ASP A 158 -27.94 -13.88 1.62
C ASP A 158 -28.04 -13.01 2.88
N ALA A 159 -29.26 -12.67 3.27
CA ALA A 159 -29.57 -11.86 4.44
C ALA A 159 -29.23 -12.56 5.77
N ALA A 160 -29.33 -13.91 5.83
CA ALA A 160 -28.96 -14.67 7.02
C ALA A 160 -27.44 -14.65 7.22
N HIS A 161 -26.67 -14.84 6.14
CA HIS A 161 -25.22 -14.71 6.17
C HIS A 161 -24.79 -13.30 6.56
N PHE A 162 -25.36 -12.25 5.94
CA PHE A 162 -25.12 -10.86 6.33
C PHE A 162 -25.37 -10.64 7.83
N THR A 163 -26.53 -11.07 8.35
CA THR A 163 -26.89 -10.90 9.77
C THR A 163 -25.87 -11.59 10.69
N LYS A 164 -25.39 -12.78 10.33
CA LYS A 164 -24.36 -13.50 11.09
C LYS A 164 -23.04 -12.73 11.11
N VAL A 165 -22.57 -12.31 9.94
CA VAL A 165 -21.29 -11.56 9.82
C VAL A 165 -21.41 -10.21 10.52
N PHE A 166 -22.51 -9.48 10.33
CA PHE A 166 -22.75 -8.20 11.00
C PHE A 166 -22.69 -8.34 12.53
N LYS A 167 -23.33 -9.38 13.08
CA LYS A 167 -23.27 -9.68 14.52
C LYS A 167 -21.86 -10.03 14.99
N GLN A 168 -21.09 -10.77 14.20
CA GLN A 168 -19.69 -11.08 14.53
C GLN A 168 -18.81 -9.83 14.63
N TRP A 169 -19.08 -8.83 13.77
CA TRP A 169 -18.29 -7.59 13.71
C TRP A 169 -18.74 -6.52 14.72
N THR A 170 -20.03 -6.42 14.99
CA THR A 170 -20.58 -5.35 15.82
C THR A 170 -21.07 -5.80 17.20
N GLY A 171 -21.15 -7.11 17.42
CA GLY A 171 -21.75 -7.71 18.63
C GLY A 171 -23.29 -7.75 18.62
N LEU A 172 -23.94 -7.02 17.74
CA LEU A 172 -25.40 -6.87 17.66
C LEU A 172 -25.97 -7.32 16.33
N THR A 173 -27.22 -7.79 16.29
CA THR A 173 -27.90 -7.99 15.02
C THR A 173 -28.24 -6.65 14.37
N PRO A 174 -28.38 -6.55 13.02
CA PRO A 174 -28.70 -5.30 12.33
C PRO A 174 -29.95 -4.61 12.89
N ARG A 175 -30.98 -5.39 13.23
CA ARG A 175 -32.23 -4.87 13.81
C ARG A 175 -32.04 -4.27 15.20
N VAL A 176 -31.25 -4.93 16.05
CA VAL A 176 -30.94 -4.42 17.40
C VAL A 176 -30.06 -3.19 17.31
N TYR A 177 -29.06 -3.22 16.44
CA TYR A 177 -28.17 -2.09 16.16
C TYR A 177 -28.96 -0.85 15.71
N ALA A 178 -29.85 -1.00 14.71
CA ALA A 178 -30.68 0.09 14.23
C ALA A 178 -31.59 0.68 15.33
N ARG A 179 -32.12 -0.17 16.22
CA ARG A 179 -32.92 0.30 17.35
C ARG A 179 -32.10 1.07 18.37
N SER A 180 -30.89 0.60 18.72
CA SER A 180 -30.03 1.27 19.67
C SER A 180 -29.56 2.64 19.18
N MET A 181 -29.25 2.77 17.89
CA MET A 181 -28.82 4.04 17.30
C MET A 181 -29.95 5.07 17.18
N ARG A 182 -31.17 4.64 16.91
CA ARG A 182 -32.33 5.53 16.82
C ARG A 182 -32.99 5.82 18.16
N GLY A 183 -32.76 4.98 19.17
CA GLY A 183 -33.27 5.17 20.54
C GLY A 183 -32.46 6.12 21.41
N PHE A 184 -31.31 6.59 20.97
CA PHE A 184 -30.59 7.70 21.58
C PHE A 184 -31.02 9.01 20.89
N PRO A 185 -31.89 9.83 21.51
CA PRO A 185 -32.15 11.18 21.00
C PRO A 185 -30.79 11.90 21.06
N SER A 186 -30.34 12.41 19.89
CA SER A 186 -29.21 13.34 19.84
C SER A 186 -29.44 14.41 20.88
N GLY A 187 -28.62 14.39 21.94
CA GLY A 187 -28.74 15.30 23.07
C GLY A 187 -28.81 16.74 22.55
N LYS A 188 -29.99 17.34 22.61
CA LYS A 188 -30.10 18.78 22.61
C LYS A 188 -29.32 19.27 23.82
N GLY A 189 -28.40 20.16 23.55
CA GLY A 189 -27.48 20.75 24.51
C GLY A 189 -28.13 21.26 25.81
N LEU A 190 -27.30 21.21 26.79
CA LEU A 190 -27.30 22.14 27.90
C LEU A 190 -26.22 23.17 27.69
#